data_d4b3940430a451989737d301096868f6
#
_entry.id   d4b3940430a451989737d301096868f6
#
_cell.length_a   1.000
_cell.length_b   1.000
_cell.length_c   1.000
_cell.angle_alpha   90.00
_cell.angle_beta   90.00
_cell.angle_gamma   90.00
#
_symmetry.space_group_name_H-M   'P 1'
#
loop_
_entity.id
_entity.type
_entity.pdbx_description
1 polymer ?
#
loop_
_entity_poly.entity_id
_entity_poly.type
_entity_poly.pdbx_seq_one_letter_code
_entity_poly.pdbx_strand_id
1 'polypeptide(L)'
;MKLFKVGEGSTYEAPNHFKYWAIKKVYPETCSKNLTVGVSHFLPGGGAAMSSSPQERVYFCIRGSVTVKGKTEEYRLEEGDVIYIAPGEERSFQVNNTQTATLLVITSKIN
;
A
#
# COMPACT_ATOMS: atom_id res chain seq x y z
N MET A 1 22.60 7.88 -4.98
CA MET A 1 22.01 7.66 -3.66
C MET A 1 21.11 8.83 -3.34
N LYS A 2 19.90 8.58 -2.83
CA LYS A 2 18.96 9.66 -2.56
C LYS A 2 18.14 9.37 -1.32
N LEU A 3 18.08 10.33 -0.41
CA LEU A 3 17.34 10.23 0.85
C LEU A 3 16.04 11.00 0.73
N PHE A 4 14.94 10.40 1.16
CA PHE A 4 13.65 11.06 1.29
C PHE A 4 13.27 11.11 2.77
N LYS A 5 13.10 12.30 3.31
CA LYS A 5 12.66 12.52 4.69
C LYS A 5 11.18 12.18 4.84
N VAL A 6 10.72 12.04 6.07
CA VAL A 6 9.35 11.59 6.36
C VAL A 6 8.26 12.42 5.67
N GLY A 7 8.41 13.71 5.57
CA GLY A 7 7.43 14.59 4.91
C GLY A 7 7.65 14.83 3.43
N GLU A 8 8.72 14.30 2.86
CA GLU A 8 9.04 14.54 1.45
C GLU A 8 8.37 13.49 0.57
N GLY A 9 7.97 13.93 -0.62
CA GLY A 9 7.31 13.07 -1.60
C GLY A 9 6.13 13.78 -2.22
N SER A 10 5.31 13.04 -2.95
CA SER A 10 4.12 13.56 -3.62
C SER A 10 2.90 12.81 -3.12
N THR A 11 1.95 13.54 -2.53
CA THR A 11 0.66 12.94 -2.15
C THR A 11 -0.11 12.54 -3.39
N TYR A 12 -0.91 11.51 -3.28
CA TYR A 12 -1.72 11.03 -4.39
C TYR A 12 -2.99 10.34 -3.90
N GLU A 13 -3.99 10.26 -4.77
CA GLU A 13 -5.21 9.53 -4.51
C GLU A 13 -5.11 8.17 -5.20
N ALA A 14 -5.25 7.10 -4.41
CA ALA A 14 -5.27 5.75 -4.93
C ALA A 14 -6.71 5.35 -5.28
N PRO A 15 -6.95 4.71 -6.45
CA PRO A 15 -8.29 4.27 -6.81
C PRO A 15 -8.87 3.32 -5.76
N ASN A 16 -10.17 3.45 -5.49
CA ASN A 16 -10.93 2.55 -4.61
C ASN A 16 -10.50 2.58 -3.14
N HIS A 17 -9.67 3.52 -2.74
CA HIS A 17 -9.27 3.69 -1.34
C HIS A 17 -10.19 4.67 -0.63
N PHE A 18 -10.32 4.52 0.68
CA PHE A 18 -11.14 5.39 1.52
C PHE A 18 -10.53 5.55 2.91
N LYS A 19 -10.73 6.71 3.54
CA LYS A 19 -10.20 7.07 4.86
C LYS A 19 -8.70 6.82 4.97
N TYR A 20 -7.96 7.41 4.07
CA TYR A 20 -6.51 7.20 3.97
C TYR A 20 -5.79 8.47 3.55
N TRP A 21 -4.47 8.43 3.69
CA TRP A 21 -3.57 9.44 3.14
C TRP A 21 -2.34 8.71 2.62
N ALA A 22 -1.93 9.01 1.40
CA ALA A 22 -0.83 8.31 0.76
C ALA A 22 0.19 9.29 0.18
N ILE A 23 1.46 8.95 0.30
CA ILE A 23 2.57 9.71 -0.25
C ILE A 23 3.52 8.76 -0.97
N LYS A 24 3.85 9.05 -2.22
CA LYS A 24 4.90 8.31 -2.94
C LYS A 24 6.20 9.08 -2.85
N LYS A 25 7.28 8.38 -2.62
CA LYS A 25 8.61 8.96 -2.42
C LYS A 25 9.53 8.65 -3.59
N VAL A 26 9.63 7.39 -3.95
CA VAL A 26 10.45 6.89 -5.05
C VAL A 26 9.52 6.47 -6.16
N TYR A 27 9.67 7.03 -7.35
CA TYR A 27 8.85 6.66 -8.51
C TYR A 27 9.54 7.04 -9.82
N PRO A 28 9.18 6.40 -10.95
CA PRO A 28 9.92 6.56 -12.20
C PRO A 28 10.04 7.98 -12.71
N GLU A 29 9.04 8.81 -12.53
CA GLU A 29 9.05 10.20 -12.99
C GLU A 29 10.05 11.08 -12.25
N THR A 30 10.58 10.62 -11.11
CA THR A 30 11.56 11.39 -10.32
C THR A 30 12.93 10.74 -10.29
N CYS A 31 13.06 9.48 -9.94
CA CYS A 31 14.39 8.92 -9.70
C CYS A 31 14.55 7.43 -9.97
N SER A 32 13.50 6.63 -9.87
CA SER A 32 13.63 5.19 -10.04
C SER A 32 13.48 4.76 -11.50
N LYS A 33 13.91 3.54 -11.80
CA LYS A 33 13.70 2.95 -13.12
C LYS A 33 12.47 2.05 -13.15
N ASN A 34 12.32 1.20 -12.15
CA ASN A 34 11.38 0.08 -12.22
C ASN A 34 10.42 -0.03 -11.04
N LEU A 35 10.49 0.86 -10.07
CA LEU A 35 9.65 0.71 -8.89
C LEU A 35 9.14 2.03 -8.33
N THR A 36 8.01 1.90 -7.64
CA THR A 36 7.44 2.99 -6.84
C THR A 36 7.44 2.54 -5.39
N VAL A 37 7.87 3.41 -4.50
CA VAL A 37 7.80 3.19 -3.06
C VAL A 37 6.99 4.32 -2.45
N GLY A 38 5.93 3.93 -1.75
CA GLY A 38 5.05 4.88 -1.09
C GLY A 38 4.68 4.42 0.31
N VAL A 39 4.06 5.31 1.05
CA VAL A 39 3.55 5.04 2.38
C VAL A 39 2.07 5.40 2.38
N SER A 40 1.24 4.49 2.86
CA SER A 40 -0.20 4.70 3.02
C SER A 40 -0.54 4.70 4.50
N HIS A 41 -1.20 5.76 4.93
CA HIS A 41 -1.70 5.90 6.30
C HIS A 41 -3.22 5.77 6.26
N PHE A 42 -3.76 4.79 6.97
CA PHE A 42 -5.20 4.58 7.04
C PHE A 42 -5.73 5.07 8.38
N LEU A 43 -6.82 5.81 8.31
CA LEU A 43 -7.62 6.17 9.48
C LEU A 43 -8.42 4.95 9.94
N PRO A 44 -8.94 4.96 11.19
CA PRO A 44 -9.82 3.87 11.63
C PRO A 44 -10.98 3.65 10.66
N GLY A 45 -11.20 2.41 10.29
CA GLY A 45 -12.21 2.04 9.30
C GLY A 45 -11.82 2.27 7.85
N GLY A 46 -10.61 2.74 7.60
CA GLY A 46 -10.12 2.94 6.24
C GLY A 46 -9.77 1.65 5.53
N GLY A 47 -9.50 1.74 4.25
CA GLY A 47 -9.13 0.58 3.47
C GLY A 47 -9.18 0.82 1.97
N ALA A 48 -9.30 -0.28 1.24
CA ALA A 48 -9.45 -0.27 -0.21
C ALA A 48 -10.44 -1.34 -0.64
N ALA A 49 -11.36 -0.98 -1.53
CA ALA A 49 -12.33 -1.91 -2.08
C ALA A 49 -11.62 -2.97 -2.94
N MET A 50 -12.27 -4.12 -3.12
CA MET A 50 -11.73 -5.21 -3.93
C MET A 50 -11.40 -4.73 -5.33
N SER A 51 -10.16 -4.93 -5.74
CA SER A 51 -9.67 -4.56 -7.06
C SER A 51 -8.40 -5.32 -7.40
N SER A 52 -7.97 -5.25 -8.65
CA SER A 52 -6.72 -5.83 -9.11
C SER A 52 -5.89 -4.78 -9.84
N SER A 53 -4.62 -5.09 -10.05
CA SER A 53 -3.70 -4.22 -10.77
C SER A 53 -2.77 -5.08 -11.64
N PRO A 54 -2.33 -4.58 -12.81
CA PRO A 54 -1.36 -5.30 -13.62
C PRO A 54 0.05 -5.32 -13.02
N GLN A 55 0.28 -4.56 -11.96
CA GLN A 55 1.58 -4.48 -11.29
C GLN A 55 1.67 -5.50 -10.17
N GLU A 56 2.85 -6.06 -9.96
CA GLU A 56 3.10 -6.80 -8.73
C GLU A 56 3.36 -5.82 -7.59
N ARG A 57 2.99 -6.20 -6.37
CA ARG A 57 3.06 -5.33 -5.21
C ARG A 57 3.53 -6.07 -3.98
N VAL A 58 4.24 -5.34 -3.13
CA VAL A 58 4.58 -5.80 -1.79
C VAL A 58 4.08 -4.75 -0.80
N TYR A 59 3.39 -5.22 0.24
CA TYR A 59 2.96 -4.38 1.34
C TYR A 59 3.66 -4.83 2.61
N PHE A 60 4.30 -3.90 3.29
CA PHE A 60 4.94 -4.11 4.58
C PHE A 60 4.18 -3.31 5.63
N CYS A 61 3.68 -3.98 6.66
CA CYS A 61 2.96 -3.29 7.74
C CYS A 61 3.97 -2.66 8.71
N ILE A 62 4.00 -1.34 8.72
CA ILE A 62 4.88 -0.59 9.61
C ILE A 62 4.23 -0.46 10.99
N ARG A 63 2.92 -0.22 11.04
CA ARG A 63 2.20 0.03 12.28
C ARG A 63 0.75 -0.40 12.15
N GLY A 64 0.18 -0.91 13.25
CA GLY A 64 -1.21 -1.34 13.31
C GLY A 64 -1.41 -2.70 12.70
N SER A 65 -2.60 -2.94 12.18
CA SER A 65 -2.93 -4.17 11.47
C SER A 65 -3.95 -3.91 10.38
N VAL A 66 -3.91 -4.73 9.35
CA VAL A 66 -4.80 -4.62 8.19
C VAL A 66 -5.29 -6.02 7.82
N THR A 67 -6.59 -6.18 7.62
CA THR A 67 -7.13 -7.40 7.05
C THR A 67 -7.04 -7.31 5.53
N VAL A 68 -6.39 -8.29 4.91
CA VAL A 68 -6.24 -8.37 3.46
C VAL A 68 -7.04 -9.56 2.98
N LYS A 69 -7.97 -9.33 2.06
CA LYS A 69 -8.80 -10.38 1.47
C LYS A 69 -8.51 -10.52 -0.01
N GLY A 70 -8.29 -11.76 -0.45
CA GLY A 70 -8.30 -12.13 -1.86
C GLY A 70 -9.63 -12.77 -2.21
N LYS A 71 -9.68 -13.50 -3.34
CA LYS A 71 -10.90 -14.21 -3.77
C LYS A 71 -11.31 -15.31 -2.78
N THR A 72 -10.32 -16.07 -2.28
CA THR A 72 -10.56 -17.26 -1.44
C THR A 72 -9.72 -17.23 -0.17
N GLU A 73 -8.93 -16.18 0.04
CA GLU A 73 -7.96 -16.08 1.12
C GLU A 73 -8.24 -14.85 1.97
N GLU A 74 -7.86 -14.95 3.22
CA GLU A 74 -7.92 -13.80 4.12
C GLU A 74 -6.72 -13.87 5.05
N TYR A 75 -6.00 -12.76 5.18
CA TYR A 75 -4.85 -12.64 6.06
C TYR A 75 -4.98 -11.42 6.94
N ARG A 76 -4.50 -11.53 8.16
CA ARG A 76 -4.29 -10.38 9.03
C ARG A 76 -2.83 -9.99 8.95
N LEU A 77 -2.56 -8.83 8.38
CA LEU A 77 -1.21 -8.27 8.26
C LEU A 77 -0.93 -7.45 9.51
N GLU A 78 0.04 -7.89 10.30
CA GLU A 78 0.43 -7.23 11.54
C GLU A 78 1.80 -6.56 11.40
N GLU A 79 2.20 -5.78 12.39
CA GLU A 79 3.49 -5.06 12.36
C GLU A 79 4.64 -6.01 12.03
N GLY A 80 5.43 -5.64 11.01
CA GLY A 80 6.56 -6.44 10.54
C GLY A 80 6.20 -7.46 9.48
N ASP A 81 4.91 -7.71 9.22
CA ASP A 81 4.51 -8.66 8.20
C ASP A 81 4.60 -8.07 6.80
N VAL A 82 4.88 -8.94 5.86
CA VAL A 82 4.96 -8.60 4.43
C VAL A 82 3.97 -9.48 3.68
N ILE A 83 3.19 -8.87 2.78
CA ILE A 83 2.35 -9.64 1.87
C ILE A 83 2.71 -9.29 0.43
N TYR A 84 2.78 -10.31 -0.40
CA TYR A 84 3.03 -10.18 -1.85
C TYR A 84 1.72 -10.37 -2.60
N ILE A 85 1.45 -9.46 -3.55
CA ILE A 85 0.27 -9.53 -4.42
C ILE A 85 0.76 -9.63 -5.86
N ALA A 86 0.40 -10.70 -6.53
CA ALA A 86 0.80 -10.94 -7.91
C ALA A 86 0.04 -10.04 -8.88
N PRO A 87 0.59 -9.80 -10.09
CA PRO A 87 -0.15 -9.07 -11.13
C PRO A 87 -1.52 -9.71 -11.39
N GLY A 88 -2.57 -8.90 -11.44
CA GLY A 88 -3.93 -9.37 -11.71
C GLY A 88 -4.64 -10.00 -10.52
N GLU A 89 -3.98 -10.16 -9.40
CA GLU A 89 -4.58 -10.75 -8.21
C GLU A 89 -5.52 -9.76 -7.54
N GLU A 90 -6.76 -10.19 -7.26
CA GLU A 90 -7.75 -9.36 -6.59
C GLU A 90 -7.47 -9.30 -5.09
N ARG A 91 -7.60 -8.12 -4.51
CA ARG A 91 -7.45 -7.93 -3.06
C ARG A 91 -8.25 -6.72 -2.59
N SER A 92 -8.61 -6.76 -1.30
CA SER A 92 -9.17 -5.62 -0.58
C SER A 92 -8.42 -5.45 0.74
N PHE A 93 -8.48 -4.25 1.30
CA PHE A 93 -7.89 -3.94 2.60
C PHE A 93 -8.97 -3.36 3.51
N GLN A 94 -8.90 -3.72 4.80
CA GLN A 94 -9.78 -3.17 5.81
C GLN A 94 -9.02 -2.97 7.11
N VAL A 95 -9.06 -1.76 7.62
CA VAL A 95 -8.47 -1.37 8.90
C VAL A 95 -9.59 -1.35 9.96
N ASN A 96 -9.26 -1.83 11.15
CA ASN A 96 -10.20 -1.84 12.27
C ASN A 96 -10.70 -0.42 12.59
N ASN A 97 -11.96 -0.31 13.01
CA ASN A 97 -12.60 0.97 13.32
C ASN A 97 -11.99 1.70 14.52
N THR A 98 -11.15 1.06 15.30
CA THR A 98 -10.56 1.63 16.53
C THR A 98 -9.08 1.94 16.42
N GLN A 99 -8.46 1.65 15.26
CA GLN A 99 -7.01 1.80 15.10
C GLN A 99 -6.67 2.45 13.77
N THR A 100 -5.50 3.09 13.73
CA THR A 100 -4.86 3.52 12.49
C THR A 100 -3.92 2.42 12.01
N ALA A 101 -3.54 2.45 10.75
CA ALA A 101 -2.52 1.55 10.21
C ALA A 101 -1.66 2.26 9.18
N THR A 102 -0.41 1.84 9.08
CA THR A 102 0.55 2.40 8.12
C THR A 102 1.22 1.26 7.37
N LEU A 103 1.16 1.33 6.04
CA LEU A 103 1.77 0.37 5.13
C LEU A 103 2.85 1.04 4.28
N LEU A 104 3.99 0.37 4.15
CA LEU A 104 4.95 0.67 3.09
C LEU A 104 4.52 -0.13 1.87
N VAL A 105 4.40 0.53 0.73
CA VAL A 105 3.93 -0.07 -0.51
C VAL A 105 5.03 0.02 -1.55
N ILE A 106 5.42 -1.14 -2.08
CA ILE A 106 6.39 -1.22 -3.18
C ILE A 106 5.65 -1.80 -4.38
N THR A 107 5.71 -1.08 -5.50
CA THR A 107 4.99 -1.46 -6.72
C THR A 107 5.98 -1.50 -7.89
N SER A 108 5.90 -2.53 -8.70
CA SER A 108 6.70 -2.64 -9.92
C SER A 108 6.19 -1.67 -10.98
N LYS A 109 7.07 -1.33 -11.91
CA LYS A 109 6.68 -0.56 -13.10
C LYS A 109 5.90 -1.47 -14.05
N ILE A 110 4.89 -0.93 -14.69
CA ILE A 110 4.19 -1.60 -15.79
C ILE A 110 5.05 -1.46 -17.04
N ASN A 111 5.38 -2.59 -17.66
CA ASN A 111 6.11 -2.62 -18.93
C ASN A 111 5.14 -2.71 -20.09
#